data_83b4713074db7cdeab9ceeeb13963c32
#
_entry.id   83b4713074db7cdeab9ceeeb13963c32
#
_cell.length_a   1.000
_cell.length_b   1.000
_cell.length_c   1.000
_cell.angle_alpha   90.00
_cell.angle_beta   90.00
_cell.angle_gamma   90.00
#
_symmetry.space_group_name_H-M   'P 1'
#
loop_
_entity.id
_entity.type
_entity.pdbx_description
1 polymer ?
#
loop_
_entity_poly.entity_id
_entity_poly.type
_entity_poly.pdbx_seq_one_letter_code
_entity_poly.pdbx_strand_id
1 'polypeptide(L)'
;MATLQGKTLFITGASRGIGKAIGLRAARDGANVVIAAKSKVANPKLPGTIDSAAEEMVQAGGKALAIQCDIRNEEEVQRAVAQAVERFGGIDVLVNNASAIHLADMSNTPMKRFDLMNGVNVRGTYLCTQTCLPHLARAPNAHVLMLSPPLSMRARWFAPHVAYTMAKYGMSMCVLGMAEELKGRGIAVNALWPRTVIATSALNLLGGEDTAKHGRTVDIVADAAHAILTRSARTCTGNFFIDEDVLRAEGVEDFERYAVKRGEPLMRDLFVDEA
;
A
#
# COMPACT_ATOMS: atom_id res chain seq x y z
N MET A 1 5.36 -7.76 -22.30
CA MET A 1 4.62 -7.22 -21.14
C MET A 1 5.53 -6.23 -20.42
N ALA A 2 4.97 -5.14 -19.90
CA ALA A 2 5.72 -4.22 -19.07
C ALA A 2 6.14 -4.92 -17.75
N THR A 3 7.33 -4.60 -17.21
CA THR A 3 7.94 -5.32 -16.10
C THR A 3 8.62 -4.36 -15.14
N LEU A 4 8.74 -4.77 -13.88
CA LEU A 4 9.49 -4.08 -12.83
C LEU A 4 10.94 -4.60 -12.68
N GLN A 5 11.44 -5.36 -13.65
CA GLN A 5 12.80 -5.91 -13.63
C GLN A 5 13.86 -4.83 -13.36
N GLY A 6 14.70 -5.07 -12.37
CA GLY A 6 15.76 -4.18 -11.95
C GLY A 6 15.32 -2.88 -11.27
N LYS A 7 14.01 -2.62 -11.17
CA LYS A 7 13.46 -1.47 -10.45
C LYS A 7 13.57 -1.65 -8.95
N THR A 8 13.82 -0.57 -8.22
CA THR A 8 13.88 -0.57 -6.75
C THR A 8 12.58 -0.03 -6.18
N LEU A 9 11.84 -0.90 -5.46
CA LEU A 9 10.61 -0.55 -4.76
C LEU A 9 10.88 -0.39 -3.26
N PHE A 10 10.58 0.76 -2.68
CA PHE A 10 10.54 0.99 -1.23
C PHE A 10 9.11 0.85 -0.75
N ILE A 11 8.80 -0.21 0.04
CA ILE A 11 7.44 -0.53 0.45
C ILE A 11 7.31 -0.45 1.96
N THR A 12 6.48 0.46 2.45
CA THR A 12 6.19 0.58 3.88
C THR A 12 5.19 -0.47 4.33
N GLY A 13 5.41 -1.09 5.49
CA GLY A 13 4.50 -2.10 6.04
C GLY A 13 4.47 -3.43 5.26
N ALA A 14 5.54 -3.80 4.56
CA ALA A 14 5.60 -4.95 3.67
C ALA A 14 5.99 -6.28 4.34
N SER A 15 5.96 -6.38 5.67
CA SER A 15 6.23 -7.64 6.38
C SER A 15 5.11 -8.68 6.22
N ARG A 16 3.91 -8.27 5.78
CA ARG A 16 2.71 -9.11 5.59
C ARG A 16 1.67 -8.42 4.71
N GLY A 17 0.57 -9.15 4.45
CA GLY A 17 -0.64 -8.60 3.79
C GLY A 17 -0.37 -8.00 2.42
N ILE A 18 -1.08 -6.93 2.10
CA ILE A 18 -1.04 -6.26 0.78
C ILE A 18 0.37 -5.80 0.42
N GLY A 19 1.08 -5.15 1.34
CA GLY A 19 2.44 -4.67 1.07
C GLY A 19 3.42 -5.80 0.73
N LYS A 20 3.34 -6.95 1.43
CA LYS A 20 4.13 -8.14 1.11
C LYS A 20 3.75 -8.70 -0.27
N ALA A 21 2.47 -8.79 -0.59
CA ALA A 21 2.00 -9.29 -1.87
C ALA A 21 2.47 -8.42 -3.05
N ILE A 22 2.42 -7.09 -2.90
CA ILE A 22 2.97 -6.16 -3.90
C ILE A 22 4.47 -6.40 -4.10
N GLY A 23 5.23 -6.56 -3.00
CA GLY A 23 6.65 -6.88 -3.05
C GLY A 23 6.95 -8.21 -3.73
N LEU A 24 6.19 -9.26 -3.43
CA LEU A 24 6.33 -10.58 -4.06
C LEU A 24 5.99 -10.52 -5.56
N ARG A 25 4.95 -9.77 -5.94
CA ARG A 25 4.60 -9.58 -7.36
C ARG A 25 5.72 -8.88 -8.13
N ALA A 26 6.33 -7.87 -7.55
CA ALA A 26 7.48 -7.18 -8.15
C ALA A 26 8.73 -8.07 -8.18
N ALA A 27 8.97 -8.85 -7.13
CA ALA A 27 10.10 -9.77 -7.04
C ALA A 27 10.08 -10.85 -8.13
N ARG A 28 8.88 -11.33 -8.53
CA ARG A 28 8.71 -12.26 -9.67
C ARG A 28 9.19 -11.69 -11.00
N ASP A 29 9.19 -10.38 -11.14
CA ASP A 29 9.78 -9.68 -12.30
C ASP A 29 11.30 -9.49 -12.19
N GLY A 30 11.92 -9.82 -11.05
CA GLY A 30 13.33 -9.55 -10.79
C GLY A 30 13.60 -8.15 -10.22
N ALA A 31 12.63 -7.54 -9.55
CA ALA A 31 12.80 -6.24 -8.89
C ALA A 31 13.65 -6.31 -7.61
N ASN A 32 14.18 -5.16 -7.19
CA ASN A 32 14.77 -4.96 -5.87
C ASN A 32 13.67 -4.45 -4.93
N VAL A 33 13.43 -5.13 -3.81
CA VAL A 33 12.36 -4.77 -2.87
C VAL A 33 12.93 -4.43 -1.50
N VAL A 34 12.65 -3.22 -1.02
CA VAL A 34 12.95 -2.78 0.35
C VAL A 34 11.70 -2.93 1.21
N ILE A 35 11.80 -3.74 2.25
CA ILE A 35 10.73 -4.01 3.20
C ILE A 35 10.95 -3.13 4.43
N ALA A 36 10.30 -1.96 4.49
CA ALA A 36 10.40 -1.03 5.61
C ALA A 36 9.22 -1.24 6.56
N ALA A 37 9.43 -1.95 7.70
CA ALA A 37 8.38 -2.18 8.68
C ALA A 37 8.94 -2.43 10.08
N LYS A 38 8.07 -2.35 11.10
CA LYS A 38 8.47 -2.54 12.52
C LYS A 38 8.66 -3.98 12.93
N SER A 39 8.06 -4.92 12.22
CA SER A 39 7.89 -6.32 12.62
C SER A 39 9.16 -7.15 12.37
N LYS A 40 10.15 -7.00 13.24
CA LYS A 40 11.36 -7.84 13.22
C LYS A 40 11.19 -9.16 13.99
N VAL A 41 10.39 -9.12 15.06
CA VAL A 41 10.10 -10.29 15.88
C VAL A 41 8.73 -10.85 15.49
N ALA A 42 8.64 -12.18 15.38
CA ALA A 42 7.39 -12.86 15.07
C ALA A 42 6.33 -12.61 16.17
N ASN A 43 5.10 -12.38 15.75
CA ASN A 43 3.96 -12.23 16.65
C ASN A 43 2.90 -13.27 16.26
N PRO A 44 2.48 -14.15 17.18
CA PRO A 44 1.50 -15.22 16.87
C PRO A 44 0.16 -14.70 16.29
N LYS A 45 -0.27 -13.51 16.72
CA LYS A 45 -1.51 -12.88 16.21
C LYS A 45 -1.34 -12.17 14.86
N LEU A 46 -0.10 -11.88 14.48
CA LEU A 46 0.24 -11.16 13.25
C LEU A 46 1.47 -11.82 12.62
N PRO A 47 1.33 -12.99 12.00
CA PRO A 47 2.44 -13.73 11.42
C PRO A 47 3.14 -12.94 10.31
N GLY A 48 4.43 -13.20 10.13
CA GLY A 48 5.30 -12.54 9.16
C GLY A 48 6.18 -11.46 9.79
N THR A 49 7.45 -11.47 9.41
CA THR A 49 8.48 -10.50 9.80
C THR A 49 9.06 -9.84 8.54
N ILE A 50 9.86 -8.80 8.73
CA ILE A 50 10.59 -8.19 7.60
C ILE A 50 11.58 -9.20 7.00
N ASP A 51 12.21 -10.04 7.83
CA ASP A 51 13.19 -11.01 7.40
C ASP A 51 12.54 -12.15 6.61
N SER A 52 11.44 -12.75 7.12
CA SER A 52 10.70 -13.79 6.39
C SER A 52 10.13 -13.28 5.07
N ALA A 53 9.65 -12.04 5.03
CA ALA A 53 9.18 -11.44 3.79
C ALA A 53 10.31 -11.23 2.77
N ALA A 54 11.51 -10.85 3.24
CA ALA A 54 12.67 -10.71 2.37
C ALA A 54 13.12 -12.06 1.78
N GLU A 55 13.15 -13.12 2.58
CA GLU A 55 13.46 -14.47 2.12
C GLU A 55 12.49 -14.94 1.03
N GLU A 56 11.17 -14.75 1.24
CA GLU A 56 10.16 -15.10 0.25
C GLU A 56 10.32 -14.31 -1.06
N MET A 57 10.68 -13.02 -0.99
CA MET A 57 10.90 -12.19 -2.19
C MET A 57 12.16 -12.61 -2.96
N VAL A 58 13.21 -13.05 -2.26
CA VAL A 58 14.41 -13.64 -2.90
C VAL A 58 14.06 -14.96 -3.57
N GLN A 59 13.29 -15.81 -2.91
CA GLN A 59 12.83 -17.09 -3.49
C GLN A 59 11.93 -16.86 -4.72
N ALA A 60 11.18 -15.75 -4.75
CA ALA A 60 10.36 -15.36 -5.90
C ALA A 60 11.16 -14.83 -7.11
N GLY A 61 12.49 -14.66 -6.99
CA GLY A 61 13.37 -14.23 -8.08
C GLY A 61 13.85 -12.78 -8.01
N GLY A 62 13.44 -12.02 -6.99
CA GLY A 62 13.90 -10.65 -6.76
C GLY A 62 15.12 -10.54 -5.87
N LYS A 63 15.53 -9.31 -5.59
CA LYS A 63 16.46 -9.00 -4.50
C LYS A 63 15.68 -8.29 -3.39
N ALA A 64 16.00 -8.56 -2.13
CA ALA A 64 15.27 -7.97 -1.01
C ALA A 64 16.22 -7.37 0.04
N LEU A 65 15.73 -6.35 0.72
CA LEU A 65 16.39 -5.71 1.87
C LEU A 65 15.36 -5.45 2.96
N ALA A 66 15.51 -6.16 4.08
CA ALA A 66 14.67 -5.98 5.26
C ALA A 66 15.22 -4.87 6.14
N ILE A 67 14.41 -3.85 6.41
CA ILE A 67 14.80 -2.72 7.27
C ILE A 67 13.76 -2.51 8.36
N GLN A 68 14.18 -2.57 9.61
CA GLN A 68 13.30 -2.18 10.72
C GLN A 68 13.11 -0.68 10.72
N CYS A 69 11.86 -0.22 10.56
CA CYS A 69 11.52 1.19 10.45
C CYS A 69 10.11 1.47 10.98
N ASP A 70 10.01 2.38 11.94
CA ASP A 70 8.75 3.04 12.29
C ASP A 70 8.64 4.33 11.49
N ILE A 71 7.72 4.38 10.54
CA ILE A 71 7.55 5.54 9.64
C ILE A 71 7.08 6.82 10.34
N ARG A 72 6.77 6.77 11.64
CA ARG A 72 6.51 7.96 12.46
C ARG A 72 7.79 8.66 12.90
N ASN A 73 8.92 7.95 12.89
CA ASN A 73 10.23 8.46 13.27
C ASN A 73 11.01 8.90 12.03
N GLU A 74 11.35 10.18 11.99
CA GLU A 74 12.03 10.80 10.85
C GLU A 74 13.43 10.21 10.62
N GLU A 75 14.20 10.03 11.69
CA GLU A 75 15.57 9.49 11.61
C GLU A 75 15.57 8.04 11.10
N GLU A 76 14.56 7.24 11.52
CA GLU A 76 14.42 5.87 11.04
C GLU A 76 14.08 5.81 9.54
N VAL A 77 13.21 6.72 9.07
CA VAL A 77 12.86 6.81 7.64
C VAL A 77 14.08 7.26 6.82
N GLN A 78 14.78 8.31 7.27
CA GLN A 78 16.00 8.79 6.60
C GLN A 78 17.07 7.69 6.51
N ARG A 79 17.32 6.98 7.62
CA ARG A 79 18.24 5.85 7.64
C ARG A 79 17.81 4.72 6.72
N ALA A 80 16.53 4.38 6.70
CA ALA A 80 16.00 3.31 5.84
C ALA A 80 16.14 3.66 4.35
N VAL A 81 15.86 4.89 3.97
CA VAL A 81 16.04 5.37 2.59
C VAL A 81 17.53 5.37 2.21
N ALA A 82 18.42 5.83 3.10
CA ALA A 82 19.86 5.81 2.85
C ALA A 82 20.38 4.37 2.62
N GLN A 83 19.99 3.40 3.46
CA GLN A 83 20.36 2.00 3.28
C GLN A 83 19.82 1.40 1.97
N ALA A 84 18.59 1.75 1.59
CA ALA A 84 18.02 1.32 0.31
C ALA A 84 18.83 1.83 -0.87
N VAL A 85 19.22 3.10 -0.85
CA VAL A 85 20.01 3.74 -1.90
C VAL A 85 21.45 3.18 -1.95
N GLU A 86 22.08 2.98 -0.79
CA GLU A 86 23.40 2.35 -0.70
C GLU A 86 23.37 0.94 -1.31
N ARG A 87 22.32 0.16 -1.02
CA ARG A 87 22.21 -1.23 -1.46
C ARG A 87 21.87 -1.39 -2.93
N PHE A 88 20.99 -0.53 -3.48
CA PHE A 88 20.41 -0.69 -4.81
C PHE A 88 20.67 0.48 -5.78
N GLY A 89 21.34 1.53 -5.33
CA GLY A 89 21.72 2.69 -6.16
C GLY A 89 20.65 3.77 -6.31
N GLY A 90 19.39 3.51 -5.88
CA GLY A 90 18.30 4.46 -6.00
C GLY A 90 16.95 3.87 -5.63
N ILE A 91 15.89 4.67 -5.79
CA ILE A 91 14.49 4.26 -5.57
C ILE A 91 13.68 4.71 -6.79
N ASP A 92 13.06 3.75 -7.49
CA ASP A 92 12.17 4.01 -8.62
C ASP A 92 10.71 4.15 -8.19
N VAL A 93 10.33 3.41 -7.14
CA VAL A 93 8.93 3.31 -6.69
C VAL A 93 8.87 3.42 -5.17
N LEU A 94 7.94 4.22 -4.67
CA LEU A 94 7.52 4.23 -3.27
C LEU A 94 6.11 3.68 -3.16
N VAL A 95 5.89 2.69 -2.28
CA VAL A 95 4.55 2.21 -1.93
C VAL A 95 4.26 2.55 -0.46
N ASN A 96 3.40 3.54 -0.24
CA ASN A 96 2.89 3.90 1.07
C ASN A 96 1.72 2.97 1.43
N ASN A 97 2.06 1.81 2.01
CA ASN A 97 1.11 0.79 2.40
C ASN A 97 0.94 0.67 3.93
N ALA A 98 1.94 1.06 4.72
CA ALA A 98 1.82 1.01 6.18
C ALA A 98 0.59 1.80 6.66
N SER A 99 -0.21 1.17 7.51
CA SER A 99 -1.46 1.76 8.02
C SER A 99 -1.72 1.34 9.45
N ALA A 100 -2.33 2.24 10.22
CA ALA A 100 -2.96 1.95 11.50
C ALA A 100 -4.48 2.09 11.34
N ILE A 101 -5.23 1.18 11.96
CA ILE A 101 -6.68 1.11 11.88
C ILE A 101 -7.29 1.04 13.28
N HIS A 102 -8.37 1.77 13.47
CA HIS A 102 -9.27 1.66 14.61
C HIS A 102 -10.67 2.10 14.17
N LEU A 103 -11.58 1.13 14.03
CA LEU A 103 -12.95 1.36 13.57
C LEU A 103 -13.86 1.51 14.79
N ALA A 104 -13.97 2.73 15.29
CA ALA A 104 -14.86 3.10 16.36
C ALA A 104 -15.37 4.52 16.14
N ASP A 105 -16.54 4.81 16.71
CA ASP A 105 -17.10 6.15 16.74
C ASP A 105 -16.23 7.13 17.57
N MET A 106 -16.60 8.39 17.57
CA MET A 106 -15.87 9.45 18.27
C MET A 106 -15.77 9.19 19.77
N SER A 107 -16.84 8.71 20.38
CA SER A 107 -16.91 8.48 21.84
C SER A 107 -16.01 7.33 22.30
N ASN A 108 -15.79 6.35 21.41
CA ASN A 108 -15.03 5.13 21.68
C ASN A 108 -13.62 5.15 21.06
N THR A 109 -13.18 6.30 20.52
CA THR A 109 -11.83 6.47 19.96
C THR A 109 -10.92 7.22 20.93
N PRO A 110 -10.05 6.53 21.71
CA PRO A 110 -9.09 7.20 22.57
C PRO A 110 -8.10 8.04 21.74
N MET A 111 -7.68 9.21 22.25
CA MET A 111 -6.72 10.09 21.56
C MET A 111 -5.43 9.37 21.17
N LYS A 112 -4.94 8.42 21.97
CA LYS A 112 -3.79 7.57 21.61
C LYS A 112 -4.00 6.80 20.30
N ARG A 113 -5.23 6.38 19.98
CA ARG A 113 -5.57 5.72 18.72
C ARG A 113 -5.69 6.72 17.59
N PHE A 114 -6.29 7.88 17.86
CA PHE A 114 -6.35 8.98 16.91
C PHE A 114 -4.93 9.41 16.48
N ASP A 115 -4.04 9.68 17.45
CA ASP A 115 -2.66 10.08 17.20
C ASP A 115 -1.87 9.01 16.44
N LEU A 116 -2.08 7.73 16.80
CA LEU A 116 -1.45 6.62 16.09
C LEU A 116 -1.86 6.57 14.62
N MET A 117 -3.17 6.67 14.34
CA MET A 117 -3.67 6.64 12.96
C MET A 117 -3.16 7.82 12.14
N ASN A 118 -3.22 9.04 12.69
CA ASN A 118 -2.71 10.22 11.99
C ASN A 118 -1.18 10.18 11.84
N GLY A 119 -0.46 9.73 12.86
CA GLY A 119 0.99 9.60 12.82
C GLY A 119 1.48 8.60 11.78
N VAL A 120 0.80 7.45 11.65
CA VAL A 120 1.17 6.43 10.65
C VAL A 120 0.64 6.81 9.26
N ASN A 121 -0.69 7.02 9.14
CA ASN A 121 -1.33 7.12 7.83
C ASN A 121 -1.04 8.44 7.14
N VAL A 122 -1.13 9.58 7.86
CA VAL A 122 -0.95 10.92 7.27
C VAL A 122 0.51 11.33 7.30
N ARG A 123 1.05 11.53 8.53
CA ARG A 123 2.41 12.03 8.70
C ARG A 123 3.45 11.08 8.12
N GLY A 124 3.30 9.77 8.37
CA GLY A 124 4.23 8.76 7.87
C GLY A 124 4.25 8.69 6.34
N THR A 125 3.08 8.74 5.69
CA THR A 125 2.96 8.80 4.22
C THR A 125 3.66 10.04 3.65
N TYR A 126 3.40 11.21 4.23
CA TYR A 126 4.04 12.45 3.82
C TYR A 126 5.56 12.39 3.98
N LEU A 127 6.04 11.98 5.15
CA LEU A 127 7.46 11.86 5.49
C LEU A 127 8.20 10.89 4.55
N CYS A 128 7.65 9.69 4.32
CA CYS A 128 8.27 8.72 3.42
C CYS A 128 8.35 9.25 1.99
N THR A 129 7.30 9.95 1.51
CA THR A 129 7.31 10.54 0.17
C THR A 129 8.35 11.65 0.07
N GLN A 130 8.41 12.55 1.03
CA GLN A 130 9.39 13.63 1.09
C GLN A 130 10.84 13.11 1.11
N THR A 131 11.11 12.09 1.94
CA THR A 131 12.45 11.52 2.07
C THR A 131 12.89 10.76 0.82
N CYS A 132 11.98 10.06 0.14
CA CYS A 132 12.27 9.36 -1.12
C CYS A 132 12.37 10.30 -2.33
N LEU A 133 11.82 11.50 -2.25
CA LEU A 133 11.67 12.42 -3.40
C LEU A 133 12.97 12.72 -4.17
N PRO A 134 14.15 12.95 -3.53
CA PRO A 134 15.40 13.18 -4.26
C PRO A 134 15.85 11.99 -5.13
N HIS A 135 15.46 10.78 -4.76
CA HIS A 135 15.79 9.54 -5.46
C HIS A 135 14.77 9.25 -6.57
N LEU A 136 13.48 9.40 -6.28
CA LEU A 136 12.39 9.30 -7.25
C LEU A 136 12.61 10.27 -8.43
N ALA A 137 13.09 11.48 -8.16
CA ALA A 137 13.35 12.49 -9.18
C ALA A 137 14.47 12.10 -10.19
N ARG A 138 15.26 11.08 -9.88
CA ARG A 138 16.32 10.55 -10.77
C ARG A 138 15.87 9.31 -11.53
N ALA A 139 14.75 8.73 -11.13
CA ALA A 139 14.23 7.53 -11.77
C ALA A 139 13.54 7.88 -13.10
N PRO A 140 13.74 7.09 -14.17
CA PRO A 140 13.19 7.40 -15.49
C PRO A 140 11.66 7.23 -15.55
N ASN A 141 11.07 6.44 -14.64
CA ASN A 141 9.63 6.19 -14.54
C ASN A 141 9.25 6.06 -13.07
N ALA A 142 9.25 7.18 -12.35
CA ALA A 142 9.04 7.22 -10.91
C ALA A 142 7.56 7.14 -10.53
N HIS A 143 7.23 6.27 -9.58
CA HIS A 143 5.87 6.15 -9.05
C HIS A 143 5.83 6.23 -7.51
N VAL A 144 4.84 6.95 -7.01
CA VAL A 144 4.38 6.85 -5.62
C VAL A 144 2.97 6.27 -5.64
N LEU A 145 2.78 5.13 -4.98
CA LEU A 145 1.49 4.47 -4.83
C LEU A 145 1.06 4.52 -3.37
N MET A 146 -0.13 5.03 -3.10
CA MET A 146 -0.70 5.10 -1.76
C MET A 146 -1.87 4.13 -1.63
N LEU A 147 -1.85 3.26 -0.61
CA LEU A 147 -2.98 2.38 -0.29
C LEU A 147 -4.03 3.20 0.46
N SER A 148 -4.77 4.01 -0.30
CA SER A 148 -5.76 4.95 0.22
C SER A 148 -7.01 5.02 -0.68
N PRO A 149 -8.20 5.31 -0.11
CA PRO A 149 -9.45 5.25 -0.84
C PRO A 149 -9.69 6.46 -1.74
N PRO A 150 -10.63 6.36 -2.70
CA PRO A 150 -11.21 7.53 -3.34
C PRO A 150 -11.84 8.48 -2.32
N LEU A 151 -11.76 9.79 -2.58
CA LEU A 151 -12.37 10.79 -1.71
C LEU A 151 -13.89 10.86 -1.96
N SER A 152 -14.67 10.67 -0.91
CA SER A 152 -16.12 10.84 -0.91
C SER A 152 -16.54 11.61 0.33
N MET A 153 -17.22 12.75 0.14
CA MET A 153 -17.70 13.60 1.24
C MET A 153 -19.04 13.15 1.81
N ARG A 154 -19.50 11.93 1.50
CA ARG A 154 -20.74 11.38 2.06
C ARG A 154 -20.60 11.08 3.54
N ALA A 155 -21.49 11.60 4.38
CA ALA A 155 -21.46 11.48 5.83
C ALA A 155 -21.40 10.00 6.31
N ARG A 156 -21.95 9.08 5.53
CA ARG A 156 -21.92 7.62 5.84
C ARG A 156 -20.50 7.06 6.01
N TRP A 157 -19.50 7.65 5.34
CA TRP A 157 -18.11 7.23 5.44
C TRP A 157 -17.39 7.83 6.66
N PHE A 158 -17.97 8.86 7.27
CA PHE A 158 -17.41 9.50 8.46
C PHE A 158 -18.07 9.03 9.75
N ALA A 159 -19.40 8.93 9.77
CA ALA A 159 -20.16 8.74 10.99
C ALA A 159 -19.76 7.52 11.84
N PRO A 160 -19.47 6.33 11.26
CA PRO A 160 -19.12 5.15 12.08
C PRO A 160 -17.69 5.18 12.65
N HIS A 161 -16.75 5.95 12.03
CA HIS A 161 -15.32 5.89 12.36
C HIS A 161 -14.57 7.14 11.86
N VAL A 162 -15.04 8.33 12.27
CA VAL A 162 -14.53 9.62 11.77
C VAL A 162 -13.00 9.75 11.84
N ALA A 163 -12.37 9.28 12.93
CA ALA A 163 -10.93 9.35 13.11
C ALA A 163 -10.15 8.53 12.07
N TYR A 164 -10.64 7.34 11.74
CA TYR A 164 -10.04 6.50 10.70
C TYR A 164 -10.24 7.10 9.30
N THR A 165 -11.45 7.60 9.01
CA THR A 165 -11.75 8.25 7.75
C THR A 165 -10.85 9.46 7.52
N MET A 166 -10.70 10.34 8.53
CA MET A 166 -9.78 11.48 8.46
C MET A 166 -8.34 11.04 8.13
N ALA A 167 -7.86 10.01 8.81
CA ALA A 167 -6.50 9.51 8.60
C ALA A 167 -6.31 8.89 7.20
N LYS A 168 -7.28 8.13 6.70
CA LYS A 168 -7.22 7.56 5.34
C LYS A 168 -7.38 8.61 4.25
N TYR A 169 -8.30 9.55 4.45
CA TYR A 169 -8.47 10.68 3.52
C TYR A 169 -7.27 11.63 3.55
N GLY A 170 -6.57 11.76 4.68
CA GLY A 170 -5.30 12.47 4.72
C GLY A 170 -4.24 11.89 3.76
N MET A 171 -4.15 10.56 3.64
CA MET A 171 -3.33 9.92 2.59
C MET A 171 -3.84 10.29 1.18
N SER A 172 -5.14 10.24 0.97
CA SER A 172 -5.76 10.58 -0.33
C SER A 172 -5.57 12.04 -0.70
N MET A 173 -5.59 12.95 0.28
CA MET A 173 -5.26 14.37 0.07
C MET A 173 -3.79 14.56 -0.33
N CYS A 174 -2.87 13.73 0.20
CA CYS A 174 -1.48 13.72 -0.27
C CYS A 174 -1.41 13.32 -1.75
N VAL A 175 -2.20 12.34 -2.20
CA VAL A 175 -2.25 11.99 -3.63
C VAL A 175 -2.67 13.20 -4.46
N LEU A 176 -3.76 13.87 -4.06
CA LEU A 176 -4.33 14.99 -4.79
C LEU A 176 -3.33 16.15 -4.96
N GLY A 177 -2.68 16.54 -3.85
CA GLY A 177 -1.72 17.66 -3.86
C GLY A 177 -0.40 17.30 -4.52
N MET A 178 0.21 16.16 -4.11
CA MET A 178 1.52 15.75 -4.61
C MET A 178 1.50 15.35 -6.09
N ALA A 179 0.39 14.83 -6.62
CA ALA A 179 0.29 14.49 -8.03
C ALA A 179 0.45 15.73 -8.92
N GLU A 180 -0.19 16.84 -8.56
CA GLU A 180 -0.06 18.09 -9.33
C GLU A 180 1.31 18.74 -9.10
N GLU A 181 1.81 18.79 -7.85
CA GLU A 181 3.13 19.33 -7.52
C GLU A 181 4.26 18.63 -8.26
N LEU A 182 4.21 17.29 -8.36
CA LEU A 182 5.31 16.48 -8.88
C LEU A 182 5.18 16.14 -10.37
N LYS A 183 4.07 16.49 -11.01
CA LYS A 183 3.81 16.24 -12.43
C LYS A 183 4.90 16.80 -13.35
N GLY A 184 5.33 18.03 -13.10
CA GLY A 184 6.40 18.68 -13.86
C GLY A 184 7.78 17.98 -13.72
N ARG A 185 7.97 17.17 -12.68
CA ARG A 185 9.16 16.36 -12.43
C ARG A 185 9.05 14.94 -13.01
N GLY A 186 7.92 14.59 -13.64
CA GLY A 186 7.68 13.27 -14.22
C GLY A 186 7.50 12.16 -13.20
N ILE A 187 7.08 12.49 -11.97
CA ILE A 187 6.80 11.55 -10.89
C ILE A 187 5.29 11.35 -10.80
N ALA A 188 4.83 10.12 -10.98
CA ALA A 188 3.43 9.77 -10.80
C ALA A 188 3.09 9.57 -9.32
N VAL A 189 1.95 10.10 -8.89
CA VAL A 189 1.38 9.85 -7.55
C VAL A 189 -0.05 9.39 -7.72
N ASN A 190 -0.37 8.17 -7.29
CA ASN A 190 -1.69 7.57 -7.43
C ASN A 190 -2.12 6.89 -6.14
N ALA A 191 -3.43 6.74 -5.96
CA ALA A 191 -4.04 5.88 -4.95
C ALA A 191 -4.48 4.56 -5.56
N LEU A 192 -4.47 3.50 -4.74
CA LEU A 192 -5.09 2.21 -5.04
C LEU A 192 -5.89 1.76 -3.82
N TRP A 193 -7.14 1.34 -4.04
CA TRP A 193 -8.02 0.82 -3.01
C TRP A 193 -8.74 -0.45 -3.49
N PRO A 194 -8.96 -1.45 -2.62
CA PRO A 194 -9.67 -2.65 -3.00
C PRO A 194 -11.19 -2.39 -3.12
N ARG A 195 -11.86 -3.04 -4.09
CA ARG A 195 -13.31 -3.01 -4.24
C ARG A 195 -14.01 -3.77 -3.12
N THR A 196 -13.42 -4.89 -2.73
CA THR A 196 -13.95 -5.79 -1.70
C THR A 196 -12.95 -5.92 -0.57
N VAL A 197 -13.40 -6.34 0.61
CA VAL A 197 -12.50 -6.63 1.73
C VAL A 197 -11.42 -7.63 1.30
N ILE A 198 -10.20 -7.42 1.78
CA ILE A 198 -9.05 -8.26 1.45
C ILE A 198 -8.68 -9.13 2.64
N ALA A 199 -8.56 -10.43 2.42
CA ALA A 199 -8.19 -11.41 3.44
C ALA A 199 -6.76 -11.16 3.94
N THR A 200 -6.66 -10.43 5.01
CA THR A 200 -5.41 -10.09 5.69
C THR A 200 -5.52 -10.37 7.18
N SER A 201 -4.39 -10.53 7.86
CA SER A 201 -4.39 -10.64 9.33
C SER A 201 -5.05 -9.44 10.03
N ALA A 202 -5.03 -8.27 9.41
CA ALA A 202 -5.71 -7.08 9.93
C ALA A 202 -7.25 -7.24 9.86
N LEU A 203 -7.78 -7.78 8.76
CA LEU A 203 -9.21 -8.06 8.62
C LEU A 203 -9.66 -9.10 9.64
N ASN A 204 -8.87 -10.18 9.84
CA ASN A 204 -9.18 -11.22 10.81
C ASN A 204 -9.28 -10.69 12.25
N LEU A 205 -8.45 -9.69 12.60
CA LEU A 205 -8.52 -9.03 13.91
C LEU A 205 -9.74 -8.14 14.08
N LEU A 206 -10.33 -7.63 12.99
CA LEU A 206 -11.49 -6.72 13.02
C LEU A 206 -12.82 -7.46 12.90
N GLY A 207 -12.92 -8.43 12.01
CA GLY A 207 -14.18 -9.08 11.65
C GLY A 207 -14.22 -10.61 11.83
N GLY A 208 -13.11 -11.21 12.30
CA GLY A 208 -12.99 -12.67 12.41
C GLY A 208 -12.74 -13.36 11.05
N GLU A 209 -12.48 -14.67 11.13
CA GLU A 209 -12.21 -15.49 9.93
C GLU A 209 -13.40 -15.60 8.98
N ASP A 210 -14.62 -15.49 9.50
CA ASP A 210 -15.83 -15.53 8.68
C ASP A 210 -15.91 -14.36 7.71
N THR A 211 -15.48 -13.18 8.10
CA THR A 211 -15.44 -12.01 7.20
C THR A 211 -14.50 -12.22 6.02
N ALA A 212 -13.40 -12.93 6.22
CA ALA A 212 -12.42 -13.18 5.16
C ALA A 212 -12.97 -14.04 4.00
N LYS A 213 -13.95 -14.92 4.25
CA LYS A 213 -14.59 -15.74 3.20
C LYS A 213 -15.31 -14.90 2.15
N HIS A 214 -15.81 -13.73 2.55
CA HIS A 214 -16.52 -12.77 1.70
C HIS A 214 -15.58 -11.77 1.04
N GLY A 215 -14.29 -12.03 1.06
CA GLY A 215 -13.25 -11.18 0.51
C GLY A 215 -12.50 -11.83 -0.64
N ARG A 216 -11.53 -11.06 -1.12
CA ARG A 216 -10.54 -11.50 -2.10
C ARG A 216 -9.17 -11.67 -1.46
N THR A 217 -8.30 -12.43 -2.11
CA THR A 217 -6.90 -12.58 -1.72
C THR A 217 -6.12 -11.30 -2.00
N VAL A 218 -4.99 -11.13 -1.33
CA VAL A 218 -4.09 -9.99 -1.53
C VAL A 218 -3.57 -9.86 -2.97
N ASP A 219 -3.65 -10.94 -3.75
CA ASP A 219 -3.11 -10.99 -5.12
C ASP A 219 -3.81 -10.01 -6.06
N ILE A 220 -5.12 -9.77 -5.88
CA ILE A 220 -5.84 -8.80 -6.71
C ILE A 220 -5.23 -7.39 -6.59
N VAL A 221 -4.91 -6.97 -5.35
CA VAL A 221 -4.30 -5.65 -5.12
C VAL A 221 -2.86 -5.63 -5.62
N ALA A 222 -2.13 -6.75 -5.50
CA ALA A 222 -0.75 -6.86 -5.99
C ALA A 222 -0.67 -6.79 -7.51
N ASP A 223 -1.57 -7.48 -8.23
CA ASP A 223 -1.65 -7.44 -9.69
C ASP A 223 -2.09 -6.06 -10.19
N ALA A 224 -3.07 -5.42 -9.53
CA ALA A 224 -3.48 -4.07 -9.85
C ALA A 224 -2.36 -3.04 -9.61
N ALA A 225 -1.63 -3.16 -8.49
CA ALA A 225 -0.47 -2.32 -8.20
C ALA A 225 0.61 -2.48 -9.27
N HIS A 226 0.91 -3.73 -9.70
CA HIS A 226 1.86 -4.00 -10.77
C HIS A 226 1.44 -3.32 -12.08
N ALA A 227 0.17 -3.45 -12.46
CA ALA A 227 -0.36 -2.81 -13.66
C ALA A 227 -0.19 -1.28 -13.62
N ILE A 228 -0.48 -0.63 -12.48
CA ILE A 228 -0.30 0.81 -12.30
C ILE A 228 1.19 1.19 -12.39
N LEU A 229 2.07 0.49 -11.67
CA LEU A 229 3.49 0.81 -11.54
C LEU A 229 4.30 0.58 -12.84
N THR A 230 3.75 -0.16 -13.78
CA THR A 230 4.33 -0.39 -15.10
C THR A 230 3.83 0.57 -16.17
N ARG A 231 2.83 1.42 -15.89
CA ARG A 231 2.38 2.49 -16.79
C ARG A 231 3.39 3.63 -16.85
N SER A 232 3.25 4.49 -17.86
CA SER A 232 4.07 5.71 -17.94
C SER A 232 3.70 6.69 -16.81
N ALA A 233 4.69 7.08 -15.99
CA ALA A 233 4.51 8.06 -14.93
C ALA A 233 4.05 9.44 -15.46
N ARG A 234 4.38 9.76 -16.70
CA ARG A 234 4.01 11.05 -17.32
C ARG A 234 2.52 11.18 -17.62
N THR A 235 1.82 10.05 -17.79
CA THR A 235 0.41 10.02 -18.20
C THR A 235 -0.51 9.38 -17.15
N CYS A 236 0.06 8.69 -16.16
CA CYS A 236 -0.70 7.95 -15.14
C CYS A 236 -0.42 8.56 -13.75
N THR A 237 -0.99 9.74 -13.46
CA THR A 237 -0.83 10.43 -12.18
C THR A 237 -2.13 11.09 -11.74
N GLY A 238 -2.34 11.26 -10.44
CA GLY A 238 -3.52 11.92 -9.85
C GLY A 238 -4.78 11.04 -9.80
N ASN A 239 -4.65 9.73 -10.00
CA ASN A 239 -5.78 8.82 -10.06
C ASN A 239 -6.05 8.16 -8.70
N PHE A 240 -7.33 7.87 -8.47
CA PHE A 240 -7.83 7.05 -7.38
C PHE A 240 -8.38 5.76 -7.96
N PHE A 241 -7.53 4.76 -8.04
CA PHE A 241 -7.83 3.49 -8.65
C PHE A 241 -8.54 2.53 -7.69
N ILE A 242 -9.46 1.75 -8.27
CA ILE A 242 -10.00 0.54 -7.64
C ILE A 242 -9.35 -0.67 -8.32
N ASP A 243 -8.92 -1.64 -7.54
CA ASP A 243 -8.16 -2.81 -8.00
C ASP A 243 -8.84 -3.55 -9.16
N GLU A 244 -10.12 -3.85 -9.00
CA GLU A 244 -10.91 -4.55 -10.02
C GLU A 244 -11.02 -3.75 -11.32
N ASP A 245 -11.20 -2.42 -11.23
CA ASP A 245 -11.32 -1.56 -12.42
C ASP A 245 -10.00 -1.49 -13.18
N VAL A 246 -8.88 -1.44 -12.46
CA VAL A 246 -7.54 -1.49 -13.07
C VAL A 246 -7.37 -2.79 -13.85
N LEU A 247 -7.69 -3.92 -13.24
CA LEU A 247 -7.50 -5.22 -13.87
C LEU A 247 -8.47 -5.48 -15.02
N ARG A 248 -9.72 -4.98 -14.95
CA ARG A 248 -10.64 -4.99 -16.10
C ARG A 248 -10.07 -4.25 -17.30
N ALA A 249 -9.47 -3.07 -17.05
CA ALA A 249 -8.83 -2.29 -18.10
C ALA A 249 -7.61 -3.00 -18.72
N GLU A 250 -6.98 -3.92 -17.99
CA GLU A 250 -5.90 -4.80 -18.49
C GLU A 250 -6.43 -6.11 -19.11
N GLY A 251 -7.75 -6.27 -19.27
CA GLY A 251 -8.37 -7.42 -19.92
C GLY A 251 -8.59 -8.64 -19.02
N VAL A 252 -8.56 -8.47 -17.69
CA VAL A 252 -8.92 -9.55 -16.77
C VAL A 252 -10.43 -9.70 -16.73
N GLU A 253 -10.94 -10.88 -17.06
CA GLU A 253 -12.36 -11.22 -17.04
C GLU A 253 -12.72 -12.12 -15.85
N ASP A 254 -11.86 -13.08 -15.49
CA ASP A 254 -12.07 -14.00 -14.38
C ASP A 254 -11.52 -13.42 -13.06
N PHE A 255 -12.43 -12.88 -12.24
CA PHE A 255 -12.13 -12.39 -10.89
C PHE A 255 -12.37 -13.45 -9.78
N GLU A 256 -13.00 -14.57 -10.10
CA GLU A 256 -13.22 -15.67 -9.15
C GLU A 256 -11.89 -16.30 -8.71
N ARG A 257 -10.85 -16.20 -9.51
CA ARG A 257 -9.49 -16.64 -9.14
C ARG A 257 -8.92 -15.92 -7.92
N TYR A 258 -9.44 -14.72 -7.60
CA TYR A 258 -9.03 -13.93 -6.44
C TYR A 258 -9.96 -14.14 -5.24
N ALA A 259 -11.10 -14.81 -5.38
CA ALA A 259 -12.01 -15.06 -4.27
C ALA A 259 -11.34 -15.97 -3.22
N VAL A 260 -11.46 -15.62 -1.94
CA VAL A 260 -11.00 -16.49 -0.85
C VAL A 260 -11.80 -17.78 -0.85
N LYS A 261 -13.12 -17.66 -1.07
CA LYS A 261 -14.01 -18.82 -1.23
C LYS A 261 -14.94 -18.56 -2.43
N ARG A 262 -14.81 -19.38 -3.45
CA ARG A 262 -15.63 -19.27 -4.66
C ARG A 262 -17.10 -19.44 -4.35
N GLY A 263 -17.95 -18.65 -5.03
CA GLY A 263 -19.40 -18.71 -4.89
C GLY A 263 -19.97 -18.03 -3.65
N GLU A 264 -19.11 -17.50 -2.75
CA GLU A 264 -19.60 -16.69 -1.63
C GLU A 264 -19.85 -15.25 -2.09
N PRO A 265 -20.92 -14.58 -1.55
CA PRO A 265 -21.15 -13.18 -1.86
C PRO A 265 -20.02 -12.32 -1.31
N LEU A 266 -19.46 -11.46 -2.17
CA LEU A 266 -18.35 -10.59 -1.80
C LEU A 266 -18.83 -9.40 -0.99
N MET A 267 -18.12 -9.09 0.10
CA MET A 267 -18.33 -7.90 0.91
C MET A 267 -17.54 -6.73 0.32
N ARG A 268 -18.22 -5.62 0.06
CA ARG A 268 -17.59 -4.39 -0.38
C ARG A 268 -16.71 -3.79 0.71
N ASP A 269 -15.56 -3.24 0.32
CA ASP A 269 -14.68 -2.54 1.26
C ASP A 269 -15.22 -1.14 1.60
N LEU A 270 -14.71 -0.58 2.69
CA LEU A 270 -15.01 0.79 3.13
C LEU A 270 -14.67 1.79 2.02
N PHE A 271 -15.41 2.90 1.97
CA PHE A 271 -15.20 4.02 1.04
C PHE A 271 -15.47 3.73 -0.45
N VAL A 272 -15.95 2.55 -0.79
CA VAL A 272 -16.36 2.21 -2.15
C VAL A 272 -17.86 2.46 -2.28
N ASP A 273 -18.22 3.52 -3.01
CA ASP A 273 -19.61 3.83 -3.31
C ASP A 273 -20.24 2.80 -4.26
N GLU A 274 -21.58 2.71 -4.28
CA GLU A 274 -22.31 1.96 -5.30
C GLU A 274 -22.16 2.66 -6.65
N ALA A 275 -21.96 1.87 -7.67
CA ALA A 275 -21.91 2.35 -9.04
C ALA A 275 -23.28 2.90 -9.48
#